data_ad1f621c245ba047d5daca95547092be
#
_entry.id   ad1f621c245ba047d5daca95547092be
#
_cell.length_a   1.000
_cell.length_b   1.000
_cell.length_c   1.000
_cell.angle_alpha   90.00
_cell.angle_beta   90.00
_cell.angle_gamma   90.00
#
_symmetry.space_group_name_H-M   'P 1'
#
loop_
_entity.id
_entity.type
_entity.pdbx_description
1 polymer ?
#
loop_
_entity_poly.entity_id
_entity_poly.type
_entity_poly.pdbx_seq_one_letter_code
_entity_poly.pdbx_strand_id
1 'polypeptide(L)'
;NVNKVWLKRNEQEILVKSSDIEPGDHVVIRMGNVIPFDGEVVTGEGMVNQASLTGESMPVAKRESSYAYAGTVVEEGEITICVKETTGSTKFEKIVTMIEETEKLKSAVESKAEHLADSLVPYTLAGTGLTYLLTRNVTRALSILMVDFSCALKLAMPISVLAAIREANAHKITVKGGKFLEAVAEADTIVFDKTGTLTKAQPTVVDVV
;
A
#
# COMPACT_ATOMS: atom_id res chain seq x y z
N ASN A 1 17.34 5.36 6.80
CA ASN A 1 17.60 6.57 5.98
C ASN A 1 19.10 6.81 5.92
N VAL A 2 19.67 6.70 4.73
CA VAL A 2 21.08 7.00 4.47
C VAL A 2 21.21 8.51 4.34
N ASN A 3 21.76 9.18 5.36
CA ASN A 3 21.87 10.64 5.39
C ASN A 3 23.00 11.20 4.53
N LYS A 4 24.02 10.39 4.21
CA LYS A 4 25.18 10.78 3.42
C LYS A 4 25.55 9.68 2.44
N VAL A 5 25.98 10.07 1.25
CA VAL A 5 26.36 9.18 0.14
C VAL A 5 27.67 9.63 -0.51
N TRP A 6 28.40 8.71 -1.13
CA TRP A 6 29.59 9.00 -1.88
C TRP A 6 29.24 9.35 -3.32
N LEU A 7 29.34 10.62 -3.66
CA LEU A 7 29.15 11.14 -5.02
C LEU A 7 30.48 11.05 -5.76
N LYS A 8 30.49 10.42 -6.93
CA LYS A 8 31.66 10.38 -7.84
C LYS A 8 31.51 11.48 -8.89
N ARG A 9 32.42 12.47 -8.84
CA ARG A 9 32.46 13.55 -9.82
C ARG A 9 33.94 13.78 -10.24
N ASN A 10 34.21 13.76 -11.54
CA ASN A 10 35.57 13.92 -12.09
C ASN A 10 36.62 12.99 -11.45
N GLU A 11 36.28 11.70 -11.32
CA GLU A 11 37.11 10.66 -10.67
C GLU A 11 37.41 10.87 -9.17
N GLN A 12 36.87 11.88 -8.56
CA GLN A 12 36.94 12.11 -7.12
C GLN A 12 35.62 11.68 -6.44
N GLU A 13 35.80 11.10 -5.27
CA GLU A 13 34.66 10.72 -4.43
C GLU A 13 34.50 11.75 -3.31
N ILE A 14 33.32 12.33 -3.21
CA ILE A 14 32.98 13.35 -2.24
C ILE A 14 31.78 12.87 -1.42
N LEU A 15 31.88 12.97 -0.10
CA LEU A 15 30.79 12.63 0.80
C LEU A 15 29.79 13.79 0.88
N VAL A 16 28.59 13.61 0.35
CA VAL A 16 27.53 14.63 0.30
C VAL A 16 26.28 14.15 1.04
N LYS A 17 25.36 15.06 1.33
CA LYS A 17 24.04 14.66 1.84
C LYS A 17 23.22 14.01 0.73
N SER A 18 22.45 13.00 1.09
CA SER A 18 21.55 12.34 0.12
C SER A 18 20.47 13.29 -0.45
N SER A 19 20.13 14.36 0.26
CA SER A 19 19.24 15.42 -0.23
C SER A 19 19.80 16.24 -1.38
N ASP A 20 21.12 16.24 -1.56
CA ASP A 20 21.82 17.09 -2.53
C ASP A 20 22.13 16.33 -3.83
N ILE A 21 21.64 15.10 -3.94
CA ILE A 21 21.80 14.22 -5.11
C ILE A 21 20.67 14.49 -6.11
N GLU A 22 21.03 14.61 -7.37
CA GLU A 22 20.13 14.82 -8.50
C GLU A 22 20.14 13.60 -9.45
N PRO A 23 19.07 13.39 -10.22
CA PRO A 23 19.06 12.40 -11.29
C PRO A 23 20.20 12.65 -12.28
N GLY A 24 20.95 11.60 -12.59
CA GLY A 24 22.16 11.65 -13.41
C GLY A 24 23.46 11.67 -12.61
N ASP A 25 23.44 11.91 -11.30
CA ASP A 25 24.61 11.82 -10.46
C ASP A 25 25.09 10.36 -10.31
N HIS A 26 26.38 10.19 -10.13
CA HIS A 26 27.00 8.88 -9.93
C HIS A 26 27.29 8.66 -8.44
N VAL A 27 26.65 7.65 -7.85
CA VAL A 27 26.81 7.32 -6.43
C VAL A 27 27.52 5.98 -6.27
N VAL A 28 28.58 5.97 -5.44
CA VAL A 28 29.37 4.77 -5.11
C VAL A 28 28.77 4.09 -3.89
N ILE A 29 28.46 2.80 -4.02
CA ILE A 29 27.92 1.98 -2.94
C ILE A 29 28.87 0.81 -2.69
N ARG A 30 29.39 0.73 -1.46
CA ARG A 30 30.31 -0.30 -1.02
C ARG A 30 29.59 -1.41 -0.26
N MET A 31 30.30 -2.53 -0.16
CA MET A 31 29.85 -3.67 0.65
C MET A 31 29.32 -3.23 2.03
N GLY A 32 28.19 -3.80 2.45
CA GLY A 32 27.51 -3.52 3.71
C GLY A 32 26.62 -2.28 3.69
N ASN A 33 26.60 -1.50 2.59
CA ASN A 33 25.77 -0.31 2.49
C ASN A 33 24.45 -0.58 1.78
N VAL A 34 23.42 0.17 2.22
CA VAL A 34 22.11 0.22 1.57
C VAL A 34 22.21 1.09 0.32
N ILE A 35 21.65 0.64 -0.78
CA ILE A 35 21.49 1.44 -2.00
C ILE A 35 20.46 2.54 -1.73
N PRO A 36 20.85 3.82 -1.83
CA PRO A 36 19.98 4.93 -1.38
C PRO A 36 18.97 5.38 -2.44
N PHE A 37 19.23 5.11 -3.72
CA PHE A 37 18.44 5.60 -4.86
C PHE A 37 18.24 4.51 -5.89
N ASP A 38 17.16 4.58 -6.64
CA ASP A 38 16.96 3.78 -7.84
C ASP A 38 17.90 4.27 -8.95
N GLY A 39 18.60 3.35 -9.61
CA GLY A 39 19.54 3.71 -10.66
C GLY A 39 20.06 2.52 -11.45
N GLU A 40 20.91 2.83 -12.43
CA GLU A 40 21.57 1.86 -13.30
C GLU A 40 23.05 1.78 -12.95
N VAL A 41 23.59 0.57 -12.80
CA VAL A 41 25.02 0.36 -12.53
C VAL A 41 25.82 0.79 -13.74
N VAL A 42 26.73 1.74 -13.55
CA VAL A 42 27.61 2.26 -14.60
C VAL A 42 29.03 1.72 -14.53
N THR A 43 29.50 1.38 -13.32
CA THR A 43 30.79 0.72 -13.11
C THR A 43 30.78 -0.17 -11.88
N GLY A 44 31.63 -1.20 -11.88
CA GLY A 44 31.76 -2.13 -10.78
C GLY A 44 30.84 -3.34 -10.89
N GLU A 45 31.04 -4.28 -9.98
CA GLU A 45 30.16 -5.44 -9.81
C GLU A 45 29.98 -5.77 -8.33
N GLY A 46 28.83 -6.33 -7.99
CA GLY A 46 28.56 -6.72 -6.61
C GLY A 46 27.36 -7.65 -6.50
N MET A 47 27.32 -8.34 -5.37
CA MET A 47 26.16 -9.16 -4.98
C MET A 47 25.22 -8.30 -4.14
N VAL A 48 23.98 -8.19 -4.57
CA VAL A 48 22.98 -7.32 -3.94
C VAL A 48 21.85 -8.14 -3.37
N ASN A 49 21.62 -8.02 -2.07
CA ASN A 49 20.47 -8.62 -1.38
C ASN A 49 19.23 -7.78 -1.66
N GLN A 50 18.27 -8.38 -2.31
CA GLN A 50 16.97 -7.78 -2.66
C GLN A 50 15.80 -8.38 -1.86
N ALA A 51 16.08 -9.09 -0.76
CA ALA A 51 15.06 -9.77 0.03
C ALA A 51 13.95 -8.82 0.54
N SER A 52 14.29 -7.57 0.80
CA SER A 52 13.32 -6.53 1.19
C SER A 52 12.26 -6.22 0.13
N LEU A 53 12.56 -6.49 -1.15
CA LEU A 53 11.66 -6.23 -2.28
C LEU A 53 11.04 -7.51 -2.84
N THR A 54 11.82 -8.60 -2.91
CA THR A 54 11.42 -9.84 -3.58
C THR A 54 11.09 -10.97 -2.61
N GLY A 55 11.51 -10.84 -1.35
CA GLY A 55 11.45 -11.90 -0.35
C GLY A 55 12.47 -13.03 -0.57
N GLU A 56 13.29 -12.96 -1.62
CA GLU A 56 14.31 -13.98 -1.93
C GLU A 56 15.61 -13.67 -1.18
N SER A 57 16.09 -14.62 -0.39
CA SER A 57 17.32 -14.45 0.43
C SER A 57 18.62 -14.59 -0.37
N MET A 58 18.57 -15.11 -1.60
CA MET A 58 19.76 -15.25 -2.44
C MET A 58 20.14 -13.91 -3.04
N PRO A 59 21.37 -13.42 -2.83
CA PRO A 59 21.85 -12.19 -3.46
C PRO A 59 21.91 -12.31 -4.98
N VAL A 60 21.65 -11.21 -5.66
CA VAL A 60 21.65 -11.13 -7.12
C VAL A 60 22.87 -10.37 -7.60
N ALA A 61 23.60 -10.95 -8.55
CA ALA A 61 24.73 -10.28 -9.16
C ALA A 61 24.28 -9.05 -9.96
N LYS A 62 24.89 -7.90 -9.67
CA LYS A 62 24.71 -6.64 -10.40
C LYS A 62 26.00 -6.26 -11.07
N ARG A 63 25.91 -5.95 -12.36
CA ARG A 63 27.03 -5.54 -13.23
C ARG A 63 26.61 -4.30 -14.01
N GLU A 64 27.50 -3.78 -14.84
CA GLU A 64 27.17 -2.68 -15.77
C GLU A 64 25.84 -2.93 -16.50
N SER A 65 25.05 -1.89 -16.63
CA SER A 65 23.68 -1.90 -17.20
C SER A 65 22.64 -2.65 -16.38
N SER A 66 22.99 -3.18 -15.20
CA SER A 66 22.00 -3.76 -14.28
C SER A 66 21.26 -2.67 -13.53
N TYR A 67 19.96 -2.82 -13.32
CA TYR A 67 19.18 -1.90 -12.49
C TYR A 67 19.35 -2.23 -11.00
N ALA A 68 19.65 -1.22 -10.19
CA ALA A 68 19.78 -1.30 -8.74
C ALA A 68 18.61 -0.54 -8.07
N TYR A 69 18.01 -1.18 -7.07
CA TYR A 69 16.84 -0.65 -6.39
C TYR A 69 17.19 -0.07 -5.02
N ALA A 70 16.63 1.08 -4.69
CA ALA A 70 16.72 1.68 -3.37
C ALA A 70 16.19 0.72 -2.28
N GLY A 71 16.83 0.75 -1.10
CA GLY A 71 16.45 -0.12 0.02
C GLY A 71 17.03 -1.52 -0.01
N THR A 72 17.77 -1.89 -1.07
CA THR A 72 18.53 -3.15 -1.15
C THR A 72 19.96 -2.96 -0.61
N VAL A 73 20.66 -4.04 -0.29
CA VAL A 73 21.98 -4.01 0.37
C VAL A 73 23.04 -4.66 -0.50
N VAL A 74 24.18 -4.01 -0.69
CA VAL A 74 25.36 -4.61 -1.33
C VAL A 74 26.04 -5.54 -0.32
N GLU A 75 25.99 -6.85 -0.54
CA GLU A 75 26.63 -7.84 0.35
C GLU A 75 28.09 -8.07 0.01
N GLU A 76 28.43 -8.03 -1.28
CA GLU A 76 29.81 -8.19 -1.76
C GLU A 76 30.07 -7.24 -2.91
N GLY A 77 31.34 -6.80 -3.02
CA GLY A 77 31.80 -5.93 -4.10
C GLY A 77 31.51 -4.44 -3.88
N GLU A 78 31.62 -3.69 -4.95
CA GLU A 78 31.37 -2.25 -5.01
C GLU A 78 30.71 -1.92 -6.33
N ILE A 79 29.65 -1.13 -6.30
CA ILE A 79 28.96 -0.68 -7.51
C ILE A 79 28.83 0.85 -7.51
N THR A 80 28.96 1.44 -8.69
CA THR A 80 28.60 2.84 -8.92
C THR A 80 27.34 2.90 -9.75
N ILE A 81 26.33 3.57 -9.25
CA ILE A 81 25.06 3.74 -9.96
C ILE A 81 24.91 5.17 -10.50
N CYS A 82 24.35 5.28 -11.71
CA CYS A 82 23.79 6.53 -12.20
C CYS A 82 22.35 6.66 -11.67
N VAL A 83 22.11 7.65 -10.83
CA VAL A 83 20.81 7.86 -10.19
C VAL A 83 19.75 8.19 -11.24
N LYS A 84 18.65 7.45 -11.25
CA LYS A 84 17.50 7.69 -12.13
C LYS A 84 16.37 8.38 -11.38
N GLU A 85 16.10 7.96 -10.15
CA GLU A 85 15.06 8.52 -9.30
C GLU A 85 15.62 8.82 -7.90
N THR A 86 15.30 9.99 -7.39
CA THR A 86 15.75 10.46 -6.06
C THR A 86 14.64 10.24 -5.01
N THR A 87 14.94 10.59 -3.75
CA THR A 87 14.02 10.46 -2.61
C THR A 87 12.66 11.10 -2.92
N GLY A 88 11.57 10.39 -2.63
CA GLY A 88 10.18 10.80 -2.93
C GLY A 88 9.60 10.20 -4.22
N SER A 89 10.43 9.62 -5.08
CA SER A 89 9.99 8.99 -6.32
C SER A 89 10.49 7.56 -6.53
N THR A 90 11.23 7.01 -5.56
CA THR A 90 11.72 5.63 -5.64
C THR A 90 10.56 4.63 -5.71
N LYS A 91 10.79 3.48 -6.35
CA LYS A 91 9.77 2.41 -6.44
C LYS A 91 9.26 1.98 -5.07
N PHE A 92 10.14 1.91 -4.08
CA PHE A 92 9.77 1.55 -2.71
C PHE A 92 8.84 2.59 -2.09
N GLU A 93 9.14 3.88 -2.21
CA GLU A 93 8.29 4.96 -1.68
C GLU A 93 6.93 5.02 -2.40
N LYS A 94 6.90 4.81 -3.71
CA LYS A 94 5.64 4.70 -4.47
C LYS A 94 4.75 3.56 -3.95
N ILE A 95 5.34 2.41 -3.63
CA ILE A 95 4.61 1.27 -3.03
C ILE A 95 4.06 1.64 -1.65
N VAL A 96 4.88 2.25 -0.78
CA VAL A 96 4.45 2.68 0.56
C VAL A 96 3.31 3.69 0.46
N THR A 97 3.44 4.71 -0.38
CA THR A 97 2.38 5.72 -0.60
C THR A 97 1.09 5.07 -1.11
N MET A 98 1.20 4.15 -2.07
CA MET A 98 0.04 3.43 -2.60
C MET A 98 -0.67 2.59 -1.52
N ILE A 99 0.09 1.96 -0.61
CA ILE A 99 -0.48 1.22 0.52
C ILE A 99 -1.22 2.17 1.47
N GLU A 100 -0.59 3.29 1.85
CA GLU A 100 -1.18 4.29 2.75
C GLU A 100 -2.45 4.93 2.17
N GLU A 101 -2.46 5.26 0.88
CA GLU A 101 -3.63 5.78 0.19
C GLU A 101 -4.76 4.75 0.13
N THR A 102 -4.41 3.49 -0.08
CA THR A 102 -5.38 2.38 -0.16
C THR A 102 -6.04 2.12 1.20
N GLU A 103 -5.33 2.27 2.31
CA GLU A 103 -5.90 2.10 3.65
C GLU A 103 -6.96 3.16 4.02
N LYS A 104 -6.87 4.36 3.43
CA LYS A 104 -7.80 5.49 3.73
C LYS A 104 -9.12 5.42 2.98
N LEU A 105 -9.29 4.53 2.01
CA LEU A 105 -10.48 4.46 1.18
C LEU A 105 -11.60 3.66 1.87
N LYS A 106 -12.73 4.32 2.17
CA LYS A 106 -13.98 3.66 2.56
C LYS A 106 -14.50 2.76 1.44
N SER A 107 -15.27 1.74 1.80
CA SER A 107 -16.00 0.90 0.84
C SER A 107 -16.91 1.74 -0.07
N ALA A 108 -16.97 1.40 -1.35
CA ALA A 108 -17.83 2.10 -2.31
C ALA A 108 -19.31 1.91 -1.99
N VAL A 109 -19.70 0.72 -1.51
CA VAL A 109 -21.08 0.41 -1.13
C VAL A 109 -21.45 1.15 0.16
N GLU A 110 -20.55 1.21 1.15
CA GLU A 110 -20.75 1.96 2.39
C GLU A 110 -20.95 3.46 2.10
N SER A 111 -20.11 4.04 1.23
CA SER A 111 -20.24 5.43 0.80
C SER A 111 -21.54 5.70 0.03
N LYS A 112 -21.95 4.79 -0.86
CA LYS A 112 -23.24 4.90 -1.57
C LYS A 112 -24.43 4.81 -0.63
N ALA A 113 -24.39 3.91 0.36
CA ALA A 113 -25.44 3.75 1.35
C ALA A 113 -25.55 4.99 2.26
N GLU A 114 -24.43 5.56 2.71
CA GLU A 114 -24.40 6.82 3.47
C GLU A 114 -25.01 7.96 2.65
N HIS A 115 -24.63 8.10 1.38
CA HIS A 115 -25.14 9.15 0.49
C HIS A 115 -26.64 9.02 0.22
N LEU A 116 -27.12 7.79 0.05
CA LEU A 116 -28.53 7.50 -0.11
C LEU A 116 -29.31 7.85 1.16
N ALA A 117 -28.79 7.45 2.31
CA ALA A 117 -29.36 7.76 3.61
C ALA A 117 -29.49 9.27 3.82
N ASP A 118 -28.41 10.03 3.54
CA ASP A 118 -28.41 11.49 3.68
C ASP A 118 -29.39 12.18 2.72
N SER A 119 -29.55 11.65 1.51
CA SER A 119 -30.50 12.18 0.52
C SER A 119 -31.97 12.01 0.92
N LEU A 120 -32.29 11.05 1.80
CA LEU A 120 -33.64 10.79 2.29
C LEU A 120 -34.06 11.71 3.44
N VAL A 121 -33.09 12.27 4.18
CA VAL A 121 -33.34 13.14 5.34
C VAL A 121 -34.30 14.31 5.04
N PRO A 122 -34.14 15.09 3.97
CA PRO A 122 -35.06 16.18 3.69
C PRO A 122 -36.50 15.73 3.42
N TYR A 123 -36.66 14.54 2.85
CA TYR A 123 -38.01 13.98 2.58
C TYR A 123 -38.70 13.51 3.87
N THR A 124 -37.94 12.90 4.79
CA THR A 124 -38.52 12.49 6.10
C THR A 124 -38.89 13.70 6.95
N LEU A 125 -38.08 14.77 6.93
CA LEU A 125 -38.40 16.03 7.60
C LEU A 125 -39.62 16.70 7.00
N ALA A 126 -39.71 16.78 5.66
CA ALA A 126 -40.89 17.33 4.99
C ALA A 126 -42.17 16.53 5.29
N GLY A 127 -42.06 15.19 5.25
CA GLY A 127 -43.16 14.29 5.61
C GLY A 127 -43.62 14.46 7.06
N THR A 128 -42.68 14.61 7.98
CA THR A 128 -42.97 14.88 9.40
C THR A 128 -43.70 16.20 9.58
N GLY A 129 -43.21 17.27 8.94
CA GLY A 129 -43.83 18.60 8.97
C GLY A 129 -45.26 18.58 8.39
N LEU A 130 -45.43 17.95 7.23
CA LEU A 130 -46.74 17.82 6.59
C LEU A 130 -47.73 17.04 7.45
N THR A 131 -47.30 15.94 8.06
CA THR A 131 -48.14 15.13 8.96
C THR A 131 -48.54 15.92 10.21
N TYR A 132 -47.64 16.72 10.76
CA TYR A 132 -47.97 17.60 11.87
C TYR A 132 -49.00 18.67 11.50
N LEU A 133 -48.86 19.29 10.32
CA LEU A 133 -49.81 20.27 9.83
C LEU A 133 -51.22 19.69 9.63
N LEU A 134 -51.32 18.47 9.07
CA LEU A 134 -52.58 17.81 8.78
C LEU A 134 -53.25 17.23 10.02
N THR A 135 -52.47 16.60 10.91
CA THR A 135 -53.06 15.87 12.06
C THR A 135 -53.03 16.63 13.37
N ARG A 136 -52.22 17.70 13.45
CA ARG A 136 -51.93 18.46 14.68
C ARG A 136 -51.52 17.57 15.88
N ASN A 137 -51.08 16.35 15.58
CA ASN A 137 -50.69 15.36 16.59
C ASN A 137 -49.18 15.12 16.52
N VAL A 138 -48.47 15.57 17.55
CA VAL A 138 -47.02 15.45 17.65
C VAL A 138 -46.53 14.00 17.63
N THR A 139 -47.27 13.09 18.29
CA THR A 139 -46.89 11.66 18.35
C THR A 139 -46.91 11.03 16.98
N ARG A 140 -47.93 11.33 16.15
CA ARG A 140 -48.01 10.82 14.77
C ARG A 140 -46.92 11.41 13.88
N ALA A 141 -46.61 12.67 14.04
CA ALA A 141 -45.54 13.31 13.29
C ALA A 141 -44.17 12.71 13.65
N LEU A 142 -43.91 12.52 14.95
CA LEU A 142 -42.65 11.89 15.41
C LEU A 142 -42.53 10.42 15.01
N SER A 143 -43.66 9.70 14.83
CA SER A 143 -43.62 8.31 14.34
C SER A 143 -43.01 8.19 12.96
N ILE A 144 -43.17 9.19 12.09
CA ILE A 144 -42.53 9.22 10.75
C ILE A 144 -41.01 9.42 10.90
N LEU A 145 -40.61 10.26 11.83
CA LEU A 145 -39.19 10.49 12.10
C LEU A 145 -38.52 9.25 12.70
N MET A 146 -39.22 8.46 13.50
CA MET A 146 -38.69 7.23 14.11
C MET A 146 -38.57 6.07 13.11
N VAL A 147 -39.33 6.05 12.02
CA VAL A 147 -39.22 5.08 10.92
C VAL A 147 -38.22 5.62 9.88
N ASP A 148 -37.13 6.19 10.34
CA ASP A 148 -36.10 6.74 9.44
C ASP A 148 -35.27 5.62 8.82
N PHE A 149 -35.47 5.40 7.53
CA PHE A 149 -34.72 4.46 6.70
C PHE A 149 -33.20 4.77 6.71
N SER A 150 -32.85 6.03 6.92
CA SER A 150 -31.48 6.52 6.97
C SER A 150 -30.73 5.96 8.19
N CYS A 151 -31.34 5.99 9.37
CA CYS A 151 -30.77 5.40 10.58
C CYS A 151 -30.60 3.89 10.46
N ALA A 152 -31.58 3.19 9.91
CA ALA A 152 -31.52 1.74 9.71
C ALA A 152 -30.37 1.35 8.77
N LEU A 153 -30.19 2.06 7.66
CA LEU A 153 -29.13 1.81 6.70
C LEU A 153 -27.74 2.09 7.30
N LYS A 154 -27.58 3.23 7.99
CA LYS A 154 -26.32 3.62 8.64
C LYS A 154 -25.89 2.64 9.74
N LEU A 155 -26.85 1.93 10.35
CA LEU A 155 -26.54 0.92 11.37
C LEU A 155 -26.33 -0.47 10.78
N ALA A 156 -27.13 -0.86 9.80
CA ALA A 156 -27.08 -2.20 9.22
C ALA A 156 -25.79 -2.47 8.44
N MET A 157 -25.28 -1.49 7.69
CA MET A 157 -24.08 -1.66 6.88
C MET A 157 -22.83 -1.96 7.69
N PRO A 158 -22.45 -1.16 8.71
CA PRO A 158 -21.30 -1.49 9.54
C PRO A 158 -21.44 -2.83 10.26
N ILE A 159 -22.63 -3.18 10.72
CA ILE A 159 -22.88 -4.46 11.39
C ILE A 159 -22.66 -5.62 10.42
N SER A 160 -23.14 -5.50 9.17
CA SER A 160 -22.94 -6.52 8.14
C SER A 160 -21.46 -6.71 7.80
N VAL A 161 -20.71 -5.60 7.67
CA VAL A 161 -19.26 -5.65 7.44
C VAL A 161 -18.53 -6.31 8.62
N LEU A 162 -18.88 -5.94 9.86
CA LEU A 162 -18.31 -6.56 11.06
C LEU A 162 -18.62 -8.06 11.15
N ALA A 163 -19.84 -8.47 10.79
CA ALA A 163 -20.23 -9.88 10.75
C ALA A 163 -19.41 -10.65 9.71
N ALA A 164 -19.21 -10.08 8.51
CA ALA A 164 -18.41 -10.69 7.47
C ALA A 164 -16.92 -10.78 7.84
N ILE A 165 -16.35 -9.75 8.49
CA ILE A 165 -14.98 -9.77 9.02
C ILE A 165 -14.84 -10.87 10.09
N ARG A 166 -15.82 -11.01 10.98
CA ARG A 166 -15.82 -12.07 12.00
C ARG A 166 -15.84 -13.45 11.36
N GLU A 167 -16.66 -13.66 10.35
CA GLU A 167 -16.72 -14.92 9.62
C GLU A 167 -15.40 -15.23 8.91
N ALA A 168 -14.78 -14.25 8.25
CA ALA A 168 -13.47 -14.38 7.64
C ALA A 168 -12.40 -14.79 8.67
N ASN A 169 -12.42 -14.17 9.86
CA ASN A 169 -11.50 -14.51 10.95
C ASN A 169 -11.67 -15.96 11.46
N ALA A 170 -12.89 -16.51 11.45
CA ALA A 170 -13.13 -17.90 11.79
C ALA A 170 -12.42 -18.86 10.82
N HIS A 171 -12.24 -18.42 9.57
CA HIS A 171 -11.45 -19.12 8.55
C HIS A 171 -9.97 -18.71 8.51
N LYS A 172 -9.46 -18.02 9.55
CA LYS A 172 -8.07 -17.53 9.66
C LYS A 172 -7.69 -16.51 8.57
N ILE A 173 -8.67 -15.79 8.03
CA ILE A 173 -8.49 -14.72 7.05
C ILE A 173 -8.68 -13.40 7.76
N THR A 174 -7.62 -12.59 7.84
CA THR A 174 -7.68 -11.25 8.43
C THR A 174 -8.05 -10.23 7.36
N VAL A 175 -9.21 -9.60 7.50
CA VAL A 175 -9.71 -8.56 6.59
C VAL A 175 -9.58 -7.21 7.26
N LYS A 176 -8.92 -6.25 6.61
CA LYS A 176 -8.64 -4.92 7.16
C LYS A 176 -9.79 -3.90 7.01
N GLY A 177 -10.88 -4.27 6.33
CA GLY A 177 -12.05 -3.41 6.16
C GLY A 177 -13.01 -3.87 5.06
N GLY A 178 -14.21 -3.28 5.00
CA GLY A 178 -15.27 -3.63 4.07
C GLY A 178 -14.90 -3.52 2.59
N LYS A 179 -14.07 -2.53 2.25
CA LYS A 179 -13.54 -2.34 0.90
C LYS A 179 -12.83 -3.59 0.35
N PHE A 180 -12.07 -4.28 1.20
CA PHE A 180 -11.34 -5.47 0.78
C PHE A 180 -12.26 -6.67 0.58
N LEU A 181 -13.39 -6.75 1.32
CA LEU A 181 -14.43 -7.74 1.08
C LEU A 181 -15.08 -7.54 -0.28
N GLU A 182 -15.40 -6.30 -0.63
CA GLU A 182 -15.95 -5.96 -1.96
C GLU A 182 -14.97 -6.28 -3.07
N ALA A 183 -13.70 -5.88 -2.93
CA ALA A 183 -12.68 -6.15 -3.93
C ALA A 183 -12.49 -7.65 -4.18
N VAL A 184 -12.57 -8.48 -3.14
CA VAL A 184 -12.51 -9.94 -3.29
C VAL A 184 -13.75 -10.49 -3.98
N ALA A 185 -14.94 -9.94 -3.68
CA ALA A 185 -16.21 -10.37 -4.30
C ALA A 185 -16.30 -10.02 -5.80
N GLU A 186 -15.66 -8.92 -6.21
CA GLU A 186 -15.63 -8.43 -7.60
C GLU A 186 -14.41 -8.93 -8.39
N ALA A 187 -13.47 -9.63 -7.73
CA ALA A 187 -12.25 -10.08 -8.37
C ALA A 187 -12.51 -11.14 -9.43
N ASP A 188 -12.06 -10.88 -10.64
CA ASP A 188 -12.04 -11.83 -11.77
C ASP A 188 -10.66 -12.48 -11.97
N THR A 189 -9.63 -11.90 -11.35
CA THR A 189 -8.23 -12.33 -11.47
C THR A 189 -7.59 -12.42 -10.11
N ILE A 190 -6.88 -13.53 -9.83
CA ILE A 190 -6.14 -13.74 -8.59
C ILE A 190 -4.65 -13.84 -8.92
N VAL A 191 -3.85 -12.99 -8.28
CA VAL A 191 -2.38 -13.01 -8.39
C VAL A 191 -1.78 -13.51 -7.08
N PHE A 192 -1.09 -14.63 -7.12
CA PHE A 192 -0.42 -15.20 -5.96
C PHE A 192 1.03 -14.73 -5.88
N ASP A 193 1.43 -14.28 -4.69
CA ASP A 193 2.85 -14.13 -4.40
C ASP A 193 3.52 -15.50 -4.28
N LYS A 194 4.73 -15.65 -4.86
CA LYS A 194 5.46 -16.91 -4.84
C LYS A 194 6.15 -17.12 -3.49
N THR A 195 6.95 -16.14 -3.10
CA THR A 195 7.94 -16.31 -2.03
C THR A 195 7.31 -16.06 -0.66
N GLY A 196 7.30 -17.07 0.21
CA GLY A 196 6.66 -17.00 1.53
C GLY A 196 5.15 -17.22 1.53
N THR A 197 4.50 -17.27 0.34
CA THR A 197 3.07 -17.56 0.17
C THR A 197 2.86 -18.95 -0.43
N LEU A 198 3.32 -19.17 -1.66
CA LEU A 198 3.28 -20.50 -2.30
C LEU A 198 4.48 -21.37 -1.89
N THR A 199 5.57 -20.76 -1.47
CA THR A 199 6.79 -21.42 -1.00
C THR A 199 7.12 -21.01 0.43
N LYS A 200 7.94 -21.80 1.10
CA LYS A 200 8.36 -21.53 2.49
C LYS A 200 9.50 -20.49 2.60
N ALA A 201 9.97 -19.92 1.50
CA ALA A 201 11.14 -19.01 1.44
C ALA A 201 12.41 -19.60 2.10
N GLN A 202 12.51 -20.92 2.20
CA GLN A 202 13.63 -21.64 2.78
C GLN A 202 14.18 -22.61 1.72
N PRO A 203 15.28 -22.25 1.04
CA PRO A 203 15.95 -23.17 0.12
C PRO A 203 16.43 -24.41 0.85
N THR A 204 16.08 -25.58 0.35
CA THR A 204 16.54 -26.88 0.89
C THR A 204 17.21 -27.65 -0.24
N VAL A 205 18.35 -28.28 0.05
CA VAL A 205 19.02 -29.18 -0.89
C VAL A 205 18.16 -30.42 -1.03
N VAL A 206 17.74 -30.71 -2.26
CA VAL A 206 16.88 -31.87 -2.60
C VAL A 206 17.72 -33.00 -3.15
N ASP A 207 18.81 -32.67 -3.88
CA ASP A 207 19.74 -33.64 -4.45
C ASP A 207 21.10 -33.01 -4.68
N VAL A 208 22.14 -33.82 -4.65
CA VAL A 208 23.54 -33.44 -4.92
C VAL A 208 24.03 -34.40 -6.01
N VAL A 209 24.29 -33.86 -7.19
CA VAL A 209 24.85 -34.58 -8.33
C VAL A 209 26.37 -34.44 -8.40
#